data_e0a01d29d1a4c16ba80b0558969c2845
#
_entry.id   e0a01d29d1a4c16ba80b0558969c2845
#
_cell.length_a   1.000
_cell.length_b   1.000
_cell.length_c   1.000
_cell.angle_alpha   90.00
_cell.angle_beta   90.00
_cell.angle_gamma   90.00
#
_symmetry.space_group_name_H-M   'P 1'
#
loop_
_entity.id
_entity.type
_entity.pdbx_description
1 polymer ?
#
loop_
_entity_poly.entity_id
_entity_poly.type
_entity_poly.pdbx_seq_one_letter_code
_entity_poly.pdbx_strand_id
1 'polypeptide(L)'
;MRFARAGVKVGVSSTRGGNVSAAPARTKRASVVRARPPGGDLALIAGVEAALEVLQGKWKVPLLFSIARGVHRPSRLLERLPGASKKMLTDTLRALERDGLVARRVFPEVPVRVEYSLTPLGWTTAEPLMALADWGAAEGARAAAARTSYGRTDSRAAAA
;
A
#
# COMPACT_ATOMS: atom_id res chain seq x y z
N MET A 1 -37.02 11.74 26.26
CA MET A 1 -36.30 13.02 26.43
C MET A 1 -35.89 13.56 25.08
N ARG A 2 -36.07 14.86 24.88
CA ARG A 2 -36.22 15.54 23.58
C ARG A 2 -34.94 15.64 22.75
N PHE A 3 -35.05 15.34 21.44
CA PHE A 3 -34.09 15.74 20.42
C PHE A 3 -34.27 17.22 20.07
N ALA A 4 -33.19 17.99 20.06
CA ALA A 4 -33.16 19.36 19.52
C ALA A 4 -32.41 19.37 18.19
N ARG A 5 -33.13 19.74 17.11
CA ARG A 5 -32.58 20.10 15.80
C ARG A 5 -31.99 21.52 15.85
N ALA A 6 -30.80 21.71 15.31
CA ALA A 6 -30.30 23.04 14.94
C ALA A 6 -30.00 23.06 13.44
N GLY A 7 -30.68 23.93 12.72
CA GLY A 7 -30.59 24.12 11.28
C GLY A 7 -29.36 24.93 10.88
N VAL A 8 -28.80 24.58 9.74
CA VAL A 8 -27.73 25.34 9.07
C VAL A 8 -28.35 26.18 7.96
N LYS A 9 -28.16 27.49 8.04
CA LYS A 9 -28.51 28.46 6.98
C LYS A 9 -27.38 28.49 5.93
N VAL A 10 -27.78 28.30 4.69
CA VAL A 10 -26.93 28.50 3.50
C VAL A 10 -26.95 30.01 3.17
N GLY A 11 -25.77 30.64 3.22
CA GLY A 11 -25.56 31.98 2.72
C GLY A 11 -24.73 31.96 1.44
N VAL A 12 -25.35 32.29 0.32
CA VAL A 12 -24.70 32.54 -0.98
C VAL A 12 -24.25 33.98 -1.01
N SER A 13 -22.95 34.23 -1.19
CA SER A 13 -22.48 35.56 -1.58
C SER A 13 -21.44 35.40 -2.70
N SER A 14 -21.80 35.92 -3.85
CA SER A 14 -20.99 36.09 -5.05
C SER A 14 -20.08 37.30 -4.90
N THR A 15 -18.78 37.17 -5.17
CA THR A 15 -17.98 38.34 -5.62
C THR A 15 -16.81 37.86 -6.52
N ARG A 16 -16.71 38.60 -7.62
CA ARG A 16 -15.78 38.47 -8.73
C ARG A 16 -14.32 38.70 -8.39
N GLY A 17 -13.44 38.09 -9.16
CA GLY A 17 -12.28 38.75 -9.75
C GLY A 17 -10.96 38.58 -8.97
N GLY A 18 -10.02 37.93 -9.60
CA GLY A 18 -8.61 37.95 -9.16
C GLY A 18 -7.82 36.80 -9.76
N ASN A 19 -7.42 36.96 -11.02
CA ASN A 19 -6.37 36.14 -11.64
C ASN A 19 -5.05 36.38 -10.92
N VAL A 20 -4.60 35.40 -10.16
CA VAL A 20 -3.21 35.33 -9.68
C VAL A 20 -2.73 33.92 -9.96
N SER A 21 -1.88 33.86 -10.99
CA SER A 21 -1.00 32.74 -11.28
C SER A 21 -0.15 32.44 -10.03
N ALA A 22 -0.64 31.55 -9.18
CA ALA A 22 0.12 31.01 -8.08
C ALA A 22 0.92 29.84 -8.61
N ALA A 23 2.22 30.01 -8.74
CA ALA A 23 3.17 28.93 -8.88
C ALA A 23 2.89 27.86 -7.83
N PRO A 24 2.98 26.54 -8.16
CA PRO A 24 2.74 25.50 -7.20
C PRO A 24 3.67 25.69 -6.01
N ALA A 25 3.10 25.85 -4.83
CA ALA A 25 3.83 25.96 -3.58
C ALA A 25 4.82 24.80 -3.53
N ARG A 26 6.11 25.14 -3.45
CA ARG A 26 7.20 24.21 -3.18
C ARG A 26 6.87 23.50 -1.88
N THR A 27 6.22 22.34 -2.00
CA THR A 27 5.99 21.43 -0.88
C THR A 27 7.35 21.20 -0.25
N LYS A 28 7.54 21.71 0.97
CA LYS A 28 8.72 21.46 1.78
C LYS A 28 8.90 19.94 1.79
N ARG A 29 9.91 19.45 1.10
CA ARG A 29 10.38 18.08 1.26
C ARG A 29 10.71 17.97 2.75
N ALA A 30 9.79 17.44 3.52
CA ALA A 30 10.06 17.01 4.87
C ALA A 30 11.24 16.03 4.73
N SER A 31 12.37 16.41 5.27
CA SER A 31 13.56 15.60 5.34
C SER A 31 13.26 14.43 6.28
N VAL A 32 12.62 13.39 5.74
CA VAL A 32 12.59 12.09 6.38
C VAL A 32 13.94 11.43 6.09
N VAL A 33 15.01 12.10 6.50
CA VAL A 33 16.28 11.47 6.72
C VAL A 33 16.22 10.94 8.15
N ARG A 34 15.55 9.80 8.35
CA ARG A 34 15.80 8.96 9.53
C ARG A 34 17.31 8.77 9.65
N ALA A 35 17.82 8.79 10.89
CA ALA A 35 19.24 8.60 11.15
C ALA A 35 19.77 7.46 10.26
N ARG A 36 20.79 7.78 9.50
CA ARG A 36 21.45 6.84 8.56
C ARG A 36 21.90 5.61 9.36
N PRO A 37 21.56 4.38 8.96
CA PRO A 37 21.97 3.19 9.69
C PRO A 37 23.49 3.10 9.73
N PRO A 38 24.07 2.54 10.80
CA PRO A 38 25.50 2.25 10.84
C PRO A 38 25.86 1.32 9.67
N GLY A 39 26.85 1.68 8.84
CA GLY A 39 27.24 0.91 7.66
C GLY A 39 27.10 1.67 6.32
N GLY A 40 26.62 2.90 6.34
CA GLY A 40 26.57 3.75 5.15
C GLY A 40 25.54 3.34 4.11
N ASP A 41 25.73 3.76 2.86
CA ASP A 41 24.76 3.54 1.76
C ASP A 41 24.57 2.07 1.39
N LEU A 42 25.61 1.24 1.50
CA LEU A 42 25.53 -0.19 1.20
C LEU A 42 24.59 -0.93 2.16
N ALA A 43 24.62 -0.59 3.46
CA ALA A 43 23.71 -1.19 4.43
C ALA A 43 22.24 -0.78 4.18
N LEU A 44 22.03 0.47 3.73
CA LEU A 44 20.71 0.93 3.30
C LEU A 44 20.19 0.15 2.09
N ILE A 45 21.02 -0.02 1.07
CA ILE A 45 20.66 -0.77 -0.14
C ILE A 45 20.32 -2.21 0.21
N ALA A 46 21.18 -2.90 0.97
CA ALA A 46 20.92 -4.28 1.41
C ALA A 46 19.63 -4.40 2.22
N GLY A 47 19.32 -3.42 3.07
CA GLY A 47 18.06 -3.39 3.83
C GLY A 47 16.83 -3.24 2.94
N VAL A 48 16.91 -2.41 1.90
CA VAL A 48 15.83 -2.24 0.92
C VAL A 48 15.66 -3.52 0.09
N GLU A 49 16.75 -4.13 -0.39
CA GLU A 49 16.71 -5.37 -1.15
C GLU A 49 16.08 -6.51 -0.35
N ALA A 50 16.47 -6.69 0.92
CA ALA A 50 15.87 -7.67 1.81
C ALA A 50 14.37 -7.43 2.02
N ALA A 51 13.95 -6.18 2.20
CA ALA A 51 12.54 -5.85 2.34
C ALA A 51 11.74 -6.13 1.05
N LEU A 52 12.31 -5.82 -0.11
CA LEU A 52 11.70 -6.10 -1.40
C LEU A 52 11.59 -7.61 -1.66
N GLU A 53 12.60 -8.40 -1.30
CA GLU A 53 12.57 -9.86 -1.40
C GLU A 53 11.42 -10.46 -0.59
N VAL A 54 11.27 -10.03 0.66
CA VAL A 54 10.18 -10.50 1.54
C VAL A 54 8.81 -10.11 1.00
N LEU A 55 8.66 -8.90 0.45
CA LEU A 55 7.38 -8.35 0.00
C LEU A 55 7.07 -8.61 -1.47
N GLN A 56 8.02 -9.17 -2.24
CA GLN A 56 7.81 -9.43 -3.66
C GLN A 56 6.64 -10.40 -3.90
N GLY A 57 5.94 -10.15 -5.01
CA GLY A 57 4.79 -10.94 -5.44
C GLY A 57 3.48 -10.14 -5.38
N LYS A 58 2.64 -10.39 -6.36
CA LYS A 58 1.40 -9.63 -6.61
C LYS A 58 0.47 -9.55 -5.41
N TRP A 59 0.45 -10.59 -4.56
CA TRP A 59 -0.60 -10.78 -3.56
C TRP A 59 -0.14 -10.61 -2.11
N LYS A 60 1.18 -10.59 -1.81
CA LYS A 60 1.68 -10.47 -0.43
C LYS A 60 1.23 -9.16 0.22
N VAL A 61 1.47 -8.02 -0.43
CA VAL A 61 1.10 -6.70 0.11
C VAL A 61 -0.42 -6.55 0.27
N PRO A 62 -1.27 -6.86 -0.74
CA PRO A 62 -2.73 -6.82 -0.56
C PRO A 62 -3.24 -7.73 0.56
N LEU A 63 -2.62 -8.89 0.80
CA LEU A 63 -2.98 -9.78 1.90
C LEU A 63 -2.61 -9.18 3.25
N LEU A 64 -1.40 -8.66 3.42
CA LEU A 64 -0.98 -7.98 4.65
C LEU A 64 -1.94 -6.84 5.01
N PHE A 65 -2.30 -5.98 4.04
CA PHE A 65 -3.28 -4.92 4.26
C PHE A 65 -4.66 -5.45 4.64
N SER A 66 -5.13 -6.52 4.00
CA SER A 66 -6.45 -7.11 4.30
C SER A 66 -6.49 -7.69 5.70
N ILE A 67 -5.44 -8.41 6.12
CA ILE A 67 -5.32 -8.99 7.45
C ILE A 67 -5.20 -7.88 8.51
N ALA A 68 -4.38 -6.85 8.27
CA ALA A 68 -4.26 -5.69 9.15
C ALA A 68 -5.59 -4.97 9.40
N ARG A 69 -6.50 -5.02 8.42
CA ARG A 69 -7.87 -4.46 8.52
C ARG A 69 -8.89 -5.44 9.12
N GLY A 70 -8.45 -6.52 9.75
CA GLY A 70 -9.30 -7.46 10.45
C GLY A 70 -9.96 -8.53 9.58
N VAL A 71 -9.49 -8.75 8.35
CA VAL A 71 -9.97 -9.83 7.49
C VAL A 71 -9.12 -11.07 7.72
N HIS A 72 -9.60 -12.01 8.53
CA HIS A 72 -8.81 -13.14 9.00
C HIS A 72 -9.10 -14.46 8.27
N ARG A 73 -10.28 -14.61 7.67
CA ARG A 73 -10.73 -15.89 7.06
C ARG A 73 -10.31 -15.97 5.59
N PRO A 74 -9.77 -17.13 5.13
CA PRO A 74 -9.35 -17.31 3.73
C PRO A 74 -10.42 -17.00 2.70
N SER A 75 -11.68 -17.38 2.95
CA SER A 75 -12.79 -17.09 2.04
C SER A 75 -12.99 -15.57 1.87
N ARG A 76 -12.95 -14.83 2.97
CA ARG A 76 -13.09 -13.36 2.95
C ARG A 76 -11.87 -12.65 2.37
N LEU A 77 -10.66 -13.21 2.56
CA LEU A 77 -9.46 -12.71 1.91
C LEU A 77 -9.55 -12.89 0.39
N LEU A 78 -10.06 -14.04 -0.08
CA LEU A 78 -10.23 -14.30 -1.51
C LEU A 78 -11.22 -13.32 -2.16
N GLU A 79 -12.34 -13.02 -1.50
CA GLU A 79 -13.33 -12.03 -1.95
C GLU A 79 -12.73 -10.63 -2.15
N ARG A 80 -11.70 -10.28 -1.37
CA ARG A 80 -11.01 -8.98 -1.46
C ARG A 80 -9.88 -8.92 -2.49
N LEU A 81 -9.56 -10.03 -3.13
CA LEU A 81 -8.46 -10.14 -4.07
C LEU A 81 -8.96 -10.55 -5.46
N PRO A 82 -9.58 -9.64 -6.24
CA PRO A 82 -10.09 -9.95 -7.56
C PRO A 82 -8.99 -10.51 -8.47
N GLY A 83 -9.24 -11.68 -9.05
CA GLY A 83 -8.28 -12.38 -9.90
C GLY A 83 -7.28 -13.28 -9.17
N ALA A 84 -7.38 -13.43 -7.84
CA ALA A 84 -6.64 -14.45 -7.12
C ALA A 84 -7.40 -15.78 -7.15
N SER A 85 -6.69 -16.88 -7.37
CA SER A 85 -7.23 -18.23 -7.20
C SER A 85 -7.05 -18.71 -5.75
N LYS A 86 -7.84 -19.72 -5.34
CA LYS A 86 -7.67 -20.39 -4.04
C LYS A 86 -6.24 -20.93 -3.85
N LYS A 87 -5.65 -21.48 -4.91
CA LYS A 87 -4.27 -21.99 -4.90
C LYS A 87 -3.29 -20.86 -4.61
N MET A 88 -3.37 -19.75 -5.37
CA MET A 88 -2.48 -18.60 -5.16
C MET A 88 -2.62 -17.99 -3.77
N LEU A 89 -3.86 -17.85 -3.26
CA LEU A 89 -4.10 -17.38 -1.90
C LEU A 89 -3.40 -18.27 -0.88
N THR A 90 -3.59 -19.59 -0.99
CA THR A 90 -2.99 -20.56 -0.05
C THR A 90 -1.47 -20.51 -0.10
N ASP A 91 -0.88 -20.49 -1.31
CA ASP A 91 0.57 -20.46 -1.50
C ASP A 91 1.16 -19.15 -0.95
N THR A 92 0.48 -18.01 -1.16
CA THR A 92 0.93 -16.72 -0.64
C THR A 92 0.81 -16.65 0.90
N LEU A 93 -0.28 -17.15 1.47
CA LEU A 93 -0.43 -17.21 2.94
C LEU A 93 0.64 -18.10 3.59
N ARG A 94 0.97 -19.24 2.98
CA ARG A 94 2.07 -20.12 3.43
C ARG A 94 3.43 -19.43 3.32
N ALA A 95 3.65 -18.63 2.28
CA ALA A 95 4.87 -17.85 2.14
C ALA A 95 4.98 -16.81 3.26
N LEU A 96 3.92 -16.03 3.52
CA LEU A 96 3.87 -15.04 4.59
C LEU A 96 4.02 -15.66 5.99
N GLU A 97 3.48 -16.87 6.19
CA GLU A 97 3.64 -17.65 7.42
C GLU A 97 5.10 -18.09 7.61
N ARG A 98 5.74 -18.62 6.56
CA ARG A 98 7.16 -19.00 6.55
C ARG A 98 8.09 -17.81 6.78
N ASP A 99 7.76 -16.65 6.19
CA ASP A 99 8.49 -15.39 6.38
C ASP A 99 8.24 -14.78 7.78
N GLY A 100 7.41 -15.42 8.61
CA GLY A 100 7.10 -15.00 9.98
C GLY A 100 6.20 -13.76 10.09
N LEU A 101 5.62 -13.28 8.99
CA LEU A 101 4.78 -12.07 8.97
C LEU A 101 3.34 -12.36 9.39
N VAL A 102 2.87 -13.59 9.16
CA VAL A 102 1.50 -14.00 9.42
C VAL A 102 1.50 -15.28 10.27
N ALA A 103 0.61 -15.32 11.25
CA ALA A 103 0.33 -16.51 12.05
C ALA A 103 -0.97 -17.15 11.57
N ARG A 104 -0.98 -18.49 11.49
CA ARG A 104 -2.14 -19.30 11.16
C ARG A 104 -2.68 -19.95 12.43
N ARG A 105 -3.98 -19.82 12.67
CA ARG A 105 -4.69 -20.50 13.77
C ARG A 105 -5.80 -21.39 13.22
N VAL A 106 -5.82 -22.64 13.65
CA VAL A 106 -6.86 -23.62 13.31
C VAL A 106 -7.74 -23.81 14.54
N PHE A 107 -9.05 -23.71 14.34
CA PHE A 107 -10.03 -23.97 15.36
C PHE A 107 -10.68 -25.33 15.07
N PRO A 108 -10.68 -26.26 16.03
CA PRO A 108 -11.26 -27.60 15.88
C PRO A 108 -12.80 -27.55 15.99
N GLU A 109 -13.42 -26.93 14.99
CA GLU A 109 -14.88 -26.77 14.87
C GLU A 109 -15.38 -27.57 13.66
N VAL A 110 -16.69 -27.81 13.55
CA VAL A 110 -17.29 -28.43 12.37
C VAL A 110 -18.23 -27.42 11.70
N PRO A 111 -17.90 -26.92 10.51
CA PRO A 111 -16.68 -27.17 9.70
C PRO A 111 -15.44 -26.51 10.29
N VAL A 112 -14.27 -27.08 10.02
CA VAL A 112 -12.97 -26.54 10.49
C VAL A 112 -12.81 -25.07 10.11
N ARG A 113 -12.51 -24.23 11.11
CA ARG A 113 -12.25 -22.80 10.92
C ARG A 113 -10.75 -22.51 10.98
N VAL A 114 -10.28 -21.78 9.98
CA VAL A 114 -8.89 -21.30 9.90
C VAL A 114 -8.89 -19.78 9.85
N GLU A 115 -8.04 -19.18 10.65
CA GLU A 115 -7.84 -17.73 10.68
C GLU A 115 -6.36 -17.36 10.56
N TYR A 116 -6.10 -16.23 9.94
CA TYR A 116 -4.78 -15.64 9.77
C TYR A 116 -4.72 -14.28 10.45
N SER A 117 -3.62 -13.98 11.14
CA SER A 117 -3.37 -12.70 11.80
C SER A 117 -1.95 -12.24 11.56
N LEU A 118 -1.68 -10.94 11.62
CA LEU A 118 -0.31 -10.45 11.61
C LEU A 118 0.40 -10.82 12.90
N THR A 119 1.65 -11.23 12.78
CA THR A 119 2.56 -11.37 13.92
C THR A 119 3.07 -10.00 14.36
N PRO A 120 3.77 -9.88 15.51
CA PRO A 120 4.49 -8.65 15.85
C PRO A 120 5.45 -8.19 14.75
N LEU A 121 6.15 -9.11 14.09
CA LEU A 121 6.99 -8.82 12.93
C LEU A 121 6.16 -8.35 11.74
N GLY A 122 5.03 -8.99 11.45
CA GLY A 122 4.10 -8.57 10.39
C GLY A 122 3.60 -7.13 10.58
N TRP A 123 3.33 -6.72 11.81
CA TRP A 123 2.91 -5.36 12.10
C TRP A 123 4.00 -4.31 11.81
N THR A 124 5.29 -4.66 11.90
CA THR A 124 6.37 -3.73 11.56
C THR A 124 6.41 -3.35 10.08
N THR A 125 5.78 -4.13 9.20
CA THR A 125 5.68 -3.81 7.76
C THR A 125 4.70 -2.69 7.46
N ALA A 126 3.80 -2.35 8.39
CA ALA A 126 2.70 -1.42 8.13
C ALA A 126 3.21 0.00 7.79
N GLU A 127 4.15 0.53 8.58
CA GLU A 127 4.68 1.88 8.37
C GLU A 127 5.40 2.04 7.02
N PRO A 128 6.38 1.20 6.63
CA PRO A 128 7.03 1.32 5.33
C PRO A 128 6.08 1.07 4.15
N LEU A 129 5.11 0.18 4.28
CA LEU A 129 4.11 -0.05 3.24
C LEU A 129 3.17 1.15 3.07
N MET A 130 2.78 1.83 4.15
CA MET A 130 2.00 3.07 4.06
C MET A 130 2.80 4.18 3.38
N ALA A 131 4.07 4.37 3.75
CA ALA A 131 4.94 5.35 3.10
C ALA A 131 5.11 5.07 1.60
N LEU A 132 5.23 3.81 1.21
CA LEU A 132 5.29 3.39 -0.18
C LEU A 132 3.96 3.61 -0.92
N ALA A 133 2.83 3.38 -0.25
CA ALA A 133 1.50 3.64 -0.80
C ALA A 133 1.28 5.14 -1.05
N ASP A 134 1.67 6.00 -0.12
CA ASP A 134 1.61 7.46 -0.27
C ASP A 134 2.46 7.94 -1.45
N TRP A 135 3.69 7.44 -1.58
CA TRP A 135 4.53 7.72 -2.74
C TRP A 135 3.89 7.23 -4.04
N GLY A 136 3.35 6.01 -4.06
CA GLY A 136 2.66 5.44 -5.21
C GLY A 136 1.44 6.26 -5.64
N ALA A 137 0.67 6.76 -4.69
CA ALA A 137 -0.49 7.63 -4.95
C ALA A 137 -0.05 8.99 -5.51
N ALA A 138 1.04 9.56 -5.01
CA ALA A 138 1.53 10.86 -5.44
C ALA A 138 2.25 10.83 -6.80
N GLU A 139 3.09 9.83 -7.04
CA GLU A 139 4.04 9.80 -8.15
C GLU A 139 3.85 8.64 -9.13
N GLY A 140 3.03 7.64 -8.79
CA GLY A 140 2.86 6.42 -9.58
C GLY A 140 2.38 6.70 -11.01
N ALA A 141 1.48 7.65 -11.20
CA ALA A 141 0.99 8.05 -12.52
C ALA A 141 2.10 8.69 -13.37
N ARG A 142 2.97 9.51 -12.77
CA ARG A 142 4.13 10.11 -13.45
C ARG A 142 5.13 9.06 -13.90
N ALA A 143 5.43 8.11 -13.03
CA ALA A 143 6.33 7.00 -13.35
C ALA A 143 5.78 6.13 -14.49
N ALA A 144 4.47 5.84 -14.50
CA ALA A 144 3.81 5.11 -15.56
C ALA A 144 3.84 5.86 -16.89
N ALA A 145 3.57 7.17 -16.90
CA ALA A 145 3.62 8.02 -18.08
C ALA A 145 5.05 8.10 -18.67
N ALA A 146 6.07 8.25 -17.83
CA ALA A 146 7.47 8.24 -18.24
C ALA A 146 7.86 6.92 -18.93
N ARG A 147 7.43 5.79 -18.39
CA ARG A 147 7.66 4.46 -18.99
C ARG A 147 7.01 4.32 -20.36
N THR A 148 5.78 4.82 -20.51
CA THR A 148 5.05 4.78 -21.80
C THR A 148 5.70 5.68 -22.85
N SER A 149 6.21 6.85 -22.46
CA SER A 149 6.90 7.77 -23.39
C SER A 149 8.22 7.19 -23.87
N TYR A 150 8.99 6.57 -22.97
CA TYR A 150 10.25 5.92 -23.32
C TYR A 150 10.06 4.80 -24.34
N GLY A 151 9.08 3.90 -24.14
CA GLY A 151 8.80 2.81 -25.08
C GLY A 151 8.38 3.30 -26.49
N ARG A 152 7.72 4.46 -26.59
CA ARG A 152 7.38 5.06 -27.92
C ARG A 152 8.60 5.63 -28.64
N THR A 153 9.54 6.20 -27.91
CA THR A 153 10.78 6.75 -28.49
C THR A 153 11.67 5.63 -29.03
N ASP A 154 11.77 4.53 -28.28
CA ASP A 154 12.60 3.37 -28.63
C ASP A 154 12.04 2.64 -29.88
N SER A 155 10.73 2.45 -29.94
CA SER A 155 10.07 1.87 -31.12
C SER A 155 10.22 2.71 -32.38
N ARG A 156 10.33 4.04 -32.26
CA ARG A 156 10.51 4.96 -33.37
C ARG A 156 11.96 4.99 -33.88
N ALA A 157 12.92 4.83 -32.97
CA ALA A 157 14.34 4.71 -33.29
C ALA A 157 14.69 3.38 -33.98
N ALA A 158 13.98 2.29 -33.62
CA ALA A 158 14.15 0.98 -34.23
C ALA A 158 13.49 0.84 -35.61
N ALA A 159 12.61 1.75 -36.00
CA ALA A 159 11.90 1.76 -37.29
C ALA A 159 12.50 2.74 -38.33
N ALA A 160 13.57 3.45 -38.00
CA ALA A 160 14.29 4.40 -38.84
C ALA A 160 15.64 3.83 -39.31
#